data_c3af952d90437317ab6f557193a2a09c
#
_entry.id   c3af952d90437317ab6f557193a2a09c
#
_cell.length_a   1.000
_cell.length_b   1.000
_cell.length_c   1.000
_cell.angle_alpha   90.00
_cell.angle_beta   90.00
_cell.angle_gamma   90.00
#
_symmetry.space_group_name_H-M   'P 1'
#
loop_
_entity.id
_entity.type
_entity.pdbx_description
1 polymer ?
#
loop_
_entity_poly.entity_id
_entity_poly.type
_entity_poly.pdbx_seq_one_letter_code
_entity_poly.pdbx_strand_id
1 'polypeptide(L)'
;MAYCLQCGHQADLCIPTGDSRARLVCPACQYIHYENPKVITGTLCVFDGKILLCKRAIEPRLGFWTLPAGFLELGETMCDGAVRETKEEAEAVAYMPRLYTLFDIPHFGQIHAIYLAQLKDGQFGAGTESLECRLFAPSDLPCDIAFASVAQTLDYYKKDVARFGNDLASYPLHQTVITT
;
A
#
# COMPACT_ATOMS: atom_id res chain seq x y z
N MET A 1 -17.17 23.20 5.49
CA MET A 1 -16.39 24.46 5.35
C MET A 1 -14.92 24.07 5.39
N ALA A 2 -14.11 24.54 4.44
CA ALA A 2 -12.68 24.29 4.39
C ALA A 2 -11.92 25.58 4.71
N TYR A 3 -10.77 25.46 5.35
CA TYR A 3 -9.94 26.58 5.74
C TYR A 3 -8.57 26.49 5.03
N CYS A 4 -8.01 27.66 4.74
CA CYS A 4 -6.71 27.78 4.11
C CYS A 4 -5.61 27.25 5.03
N LEU A 5 -4.80 26.33 4.54
CA LEU A 5 -3.68 25.76 5.29
C LEU A 5 -2.55 26.77 5.56
N GLN A 6 -2.50 27.87 4.80
CA GLN A 6 -1.45 28.88 4.95
C GLN A 6 -1.81 30.01 5.92
N CYS A 7 -3.07 30.50 5.91
CA CYS A 7 -3.46 31.66 6.72
C CYS A 7 -4.70 31.47 7.60
N GLY A 8 -5.31 30.27 7.57
CA GLY A 8 -6.48 29.95 8.38
C GLY A 8 -7.80 30.61 7.94
N HIS A 9 -7.81 31.42 6.88
CA HIS A 9 -9.05 32.02 6.36
C HIS A 9 -9.92 30.96 5.66
N GLN A 10 -11.23 31.16 5.61
CA GLN A 10 -12.13 30.27 4.88
C GLN A 10 -11.73 30.23 3.39
N ALA A 11 -11.65 29.03 2.82
CA ALA A 11 -11.29 28.81 1.42
C ALA A 11 -12.54 28.41 0.62
N ASP A 12 -12.58 28.87 -0.63
CA ASP A 12 -13.66 28.62 -1.57
C ASP A 12 -13.29 27.56 -2.59
N LEU A 13 -14.23 26.71 -2.98
CA LEU A 13 -14.04 25.73 -4.04
C LEU A 13 -14.34 26.42 -5.39
N CYS A 14 -13.32 26.74 -6.17
CA CYS A 14 -13.46 27.37 -7.48
C CYS A 14 -12.37 26.89 -8.45
N ILE A 15 -12.55 27.17 -9.74
CA ILE A 15 -11.53 26.88 -10.76
C ILE A 15 -10.56 28.07 -10.80
N PRO A 16 -9.28 27.91 -10.40
CA PRO A 16 -8.31 28.99 -10.47
C PRO A 16 -8.01 29.39 -11.91
N THR A 17 -7.58 30.62 -12.09
CA THR A 17 -7.16 31.11 -13.42
C THR A 17 -6.04 30.23 -13.99
N GLY A 18 -6.26 29.68 -15.18
CA GLY A 18 -5.31 28.77 -15.86
C GLY A 18 -5.40 27.30 -15.46
N ASP A 19 -6.32 26.91 -14.54
CA ASP A 19 -6.61 25.51 -14.22
C ASP A 19 -7.88 25.02 -14.95
N SER A 20 -8.08 23.72 -15.00
CA SER A 20 -9.30 23.07 -15.55
C SER A 20 -10.14 22.37 -14.49
N ARG A 21 -9.69 22.34 -13.22
CA ARG A 21 -10.34 21.63 -12.10
C ARG A 21 -10.61 22.58 -10.95
N ALA A 22 -11.71 22.33 -10.23
CA ALA A 22 -11.99 23.03 -8.99
C ALA A 22 -10.93 22.70 -7.93
N ARG A 23 -10.45 23.75 -7.23
CA ARG A 23 -9.50 23.68 -6.13
C ARG A 23 -10.02 24.50 -4.96
N LEU A 24 -9.52 24.22 -3.77
CA LEU A 24 -9.72 25.13 -2.65
C LEU A 24 -8.78 26.33 -2.82
N VAL A 25 -9.36 27.52 -2.99
CA VAL A 25 -8.63 28.77 -3.18
C VAL A 25 -8.93 29.70 -2.02
N CYS A 26 -7.91 30.27 -1.42
CA CYS A 26 -8.07 31.24 -0.36
C CYS A 26 -8.29 32.64 -0.93
N PRO A 27 -9.44 33.32 -0.68
CA PRO A 27 -9.67 34.69 -1.17
C PRO A 27 -8.77 35.73 -0.49
N ALA A 28 -8.26 35.42 0.72
CA ALA A 28 -7.44 36.36 1.49
C ALA A 28 -5.96 36.34 1.06
N CYS A 29 -5.34 35.18 0.89
CA CYS A 29 -3.90 35.09 0.55
C CYS A 29 -3.63 34.47 -0.83
N GLN A 30 -4.66 34.14 -1.59
CA GLN A 30 -4.59 33.56 -2.93
C GLN A 30 -3.92 32.15 -2.98
N TYR A 31 -3.71 31.50 -1.82
CA TYR A 31 -3.19 30.15 -1.77
C TYR A 31 -4.15 29.16 -2.44
N ILE A 32 -3.63 28.33 -3.35
CA ILE A 32 -4.35 27.26 -4.02
C ILE A 32 -3.91 25.94 -3.42
N HIS A 33 -4.85 25.17 -2.86
CA HIS A 33 -4.58 23.85 -2.34
C HIS A 33 -4.65 22.81 -3.46
N TYR A 34 -3.50 22.22 -3.79
CA TYR A 34 -3.38 21.08 -4.69
C TYR A 34 -3.38 19.79 -3.90
N GLU A 35 -4.35 18.94 -4.17
CA GLU A 35 -4.45 17.62 -3.57
C GLU A 35 -4.04 16.56 -4.61
N ASN A 36 -3.11 15.67 -4.22
CA ASN A 36 -2.61 14.57 -5.04
C ASN A 36 -3.08 13.23 -4.48
N PRO A 37 -3.11 12.17 -5.30
CA PRO A 37 -3.34 10.82 -4.81
C PRO A 37 -2.35 10.45 -3.70
N LYS A 38 -2.85 9.81 -2.64
CA LYS A 38 -2.01 9.27 -1.58
C LYS A 38 -1.34 7.99 -2.05
N VAL A 39 -0.06 7.82 -1.73
CA VAL A 39 0.67 6.60 -2.02
C VAL A 39 0.64 5.70 -0.80
N ILE A 40 0.27 4.43 -1.01
CA ILE A 40 0.36 3.35 -0.05
C ILE A 40 1.45 2.41 -0.55
N THR A 41 2.37 2.05 0.32
CA THR A 41 3.46 1.16 0.00
C THR A 41 3.56 0.02 1.00
N GLY A 42 3.97 -1.16 0.55
CA GLY A 42 4.08 -2.33 1.40
C GLY A 42 4.81 -3.47 0.74
N THR A 43 4.90 -4.60 1.42
CA THR A 43 5.61 -5.76 0.89
C THR A 43 4.76 -7.02 0.81
N LEU A 44 5.01 -7.83 -0.20
CA LEU A 44 4.74 -9.25 -0.23
C LEU A 44 6.03 -9.96 0.15
N CYS A 45 6.19 -10.29 1.44
CA CYS A 45 7.34 -11.02 1.94
C CYS A 45 7.13 -12.52 1.82
N VAL A 46 8.15 -13.19 1.26
CA VAL A 46 8.16 -14.65 1.06
C VAL A 46 9.23 -15.31 1.91
N PHE A 47 8.87 -16.41 2.57
CA PHE A 47 9.79 -17.28 3.28
C PHE A 47 9.40 -18.74 3.07
N ASP A 48 10.33 -19.55 2.61
CA ASP A 48 10.12 -20.99 2.33
C ASP A 48 8.85 -21.25 1.50
N GLY A 49 8.66 -20.45 0.43
CA GLY A 49 7.51 -20.55 -0.47
C GLY A 49 6.17 -20.07 0.11
N LYS A 50 6.16 -19.55 1.34
CA LYS A 50 4.97 -19.01 2.01
C LYS A 50 4.98 -17.50 2.06
N ILE A 51 3.80 -16.88 2.11
CA ILE A 51 3.58 -15.45 2.11
C ILE A 51 3.25 -14.99 3.53
N LEU A 52 3.92 -13.93 4.00
CA LEU A 52 3.60 -13.28 5.26
C LEU A 52 2.36 -12.39 5.10
N LEU A 53 1.33 -12.65 5.90
CA LEU A 53 0.15 -11.80 6.03
C LEU A 53 -0.03 -11.35 7.47
N CYS A 54 -0.60 -10.16 7.65
CA CYS A 54 -0.95 -9.55 8.91
C CYS A 54 -2.48 -9.49 9.05
N LYS A 55 -3.02 -9.83 10.21
CA LYS A 55 -4.44 -9.68 10.53
C LYS A 55 -4.65 -8.33 11.18
N ARG A 56 -5.44 -7.46 10.56
CA ARG A 56 -5.60 -6.06 10.96
C ARG A 56 -6.17 -5.90 12.38
N ALA A 57 -5.54 -5.04 13.18
CA ALA A 57 -6.04 -4.63 14.50
C ALA A 57 -6.83 -3.30 14.45
N ILE A 58 -6.89 -2.64 13.27
CA ILE A 58 -7.49 -1.31 13.10
C ILE A 58 -8.51 -1.27 11.96
N GLU A 59 -9.43 -0.29 12.01
CA GLU A 59 -10.33 0.03 10.88
C GLU A 59 -9.57 0.79 9.76
N PRO A 60 -10.02 0.68 8.51
CA PRO A 60 -11.09 -0.18 8.01
C PRO A 60 -10.67 -1.64 7.94
N ARG A 61 -11.65 -2.55 7.95
CA ARG A 61 -11.42 -4.00 7.80
C ARG A 61 -10.70 -4.65 8.99
N LEU A 62 -11.02 -4.22 10.22
CA LEU A 62 -10.59 -4.90 11.45
C LEU A 62 -10.83 -6.41 11.35
N GLY A 63 -9.82 -7.22 11.68
CA GLY A 63 -9.89 -8.69 11.68
C GLY A 63 -9.69 -9.36 10.33
N PHE A 64 -9.54 -8.60 9.22
CA PHE A 64 -9.23 -9.13 7.91
C PHE A 64 -7.71 -9.24 7.69
N TRP A 65 -7.30 -10.12 6.77
CA TRP A 65 -5.90 -10.33 6.42
C TRP A 65 -5.45 -9.37 5.32
N THR A 66 -4.23 -8.89 5.45
CA THR A 66 -3.60 -7.98 4.49
C THR A 66 -2.09 -8.27 4.36
N LEU A 67 -1.47 -7.69 3.35
CA LEU A 67 -0.01 -7.52 3.32
C LEU A 67 0.35 -6.35 4.25
N PRO A 68 1.53 -6.36 4.89
CA PRO A 68 2.01 -5.21 5.65
C PRO A 68 2.19 -4.02 4.69
N ALA A 69 1.45 -2.94 4.94
CA ALA A 69 1.42 -1.77 4.05
C ALA A 69 0.72 -0.58 4.69
N GLY A 70 1.25 0.63 4.49
CA GLY A 70 0.66 1.88 4.95
C GLY A 70 1.01 3.07 4.07
N PHE A 71 0.73 4.26 4.57
CA PHE A 71 0.98 5.50 3.83
C PHE A 71 2.47 5.79 3.72
N LEU A 72 2.88 6.17 2.49
CA LEU A 72 4.22 6.71 2.25
C LEU A 72 4.39 8.03 2.99
N GLU A 73 5.47 8.19 3.74
CA GLU A 73 5.81 9.39 4.45
C GLU A 73 6.69 10.34 3.63
N LEU A 74 6.68 11.63 3.99
CA LEU A 74 7.55 12.61 3.35
C LEU A 74 9.01 12.33 3.68
N GLY A 75 9.86 12.35 2.67
CA GLY A 75 11.31 12.18 2.83
C GLY A 75 11.79 10.73 2.73
N GLU A 76 10.91 9.76 2.51
CA GLU A 76 11.28 8.36 2.24
C GLU A 76 11.01 7.96 0.79
N THR A 77 11.70 6.96 0.29
CA THR A 77 11.35 6.32 -0.98
C THR A 77 10.20 5.31 -0.77
N MET A 78 9.46 4.97 -1.84
CA MET A 78 8.41 3.91 -1.74
C MET A 78 8.98 2.58 -1.23
N CYS A 79 10.24 2.28 -1.57
CA CYS A 79 10.92 1.08 -1.10
C CYS A 79 11.20 1.13 0.41
N ASP A 80 11.70 2.27 0.90
CA ASP A 80 11.99 2.46 2.33
C ASP A 80 10.70 2.40 3.14
N GLY A 81 9.63 3.06 2.67
CA GLY A 81 8.32 3.00 3.31
C GLY A 81 7.76 1.57 3.37
N ALA A 82 7.89 0.79 2.28
CA ALA A 82 7.45 -0.62 2.28
C ALA A 82 8.21 -1.47 3.32
N VAL A 83 9.51 -1.25 3.46
CA VAL A 83 10.34 -1.95 4.47
C VAL A 83 9.97 -1.50 5.89
N ARG A 84 9.75 -0.19 6.10
CA ARG A 84 9.31 0.37 7.38
C ARG A 84 7.98 -0.22 7.83
N GLU A 85 6.96 -0.20 6.97
CA GLU A 85 5.63 -0.77 7.24
C GLU A 85 5.71 -2.26 7.58
N THR A 86 6.56 -3.02 6.87
CA THR A 86 6.78 -4.44 7.17
C THR A 86 7.36 -4.64 8.57
N LYS A 87 8.27 -3.76 8.99
CA LYS A 87 8.85 -3.82 10.33
C LYS A 87 7.84 -3.40 11.41
N GLU A 88 7.01 -2.39 11.14
CA GLU A 88 6.03 -1.86 12.10
C GLU A 88 4.85 -2.80 12.29
N GLU A 89 4.27 -3.34 11.20
CA GLU A 89 3.08 -4.19 11.27
C GLU A 89 3.38 -5.68 11.52
N ALA A 90 4.55 -6.17 11.07
CA ALA A 90 4.91 -7.58 11.16
C ALA A 90 6.18 -7.87 11.97
N GLU A 91 6.83 -6.87 12.58
CA GLU A 91 8.12 -7.01 13.27
C GLU A 91 9.18 -7.75 12.45
N ALA A 92 9.07 -7.67 11.13
CA ALA A 92 9.80 -8.47 10.15
C ALA A 92 10.79 -7.62 9.35
N VAL A 93 11.85 -8.27 8.84
CA VAL A 93 12.83 -7.62 7.97
C VAL A 93 12.64 -8.10 6.54
N ALA A 94 12.17 -7.19 5.68
CA ALA A 94 12.09 -7.42 4.24
C ALA A 94 13.49 -7.29 3.61
N TYR A 95 13.91 -8.33 2.88
CA TYR A 95 15.22 -8.40 2.24
C TYR A 95 15.09 -8.40 0.71
N MET A 96 15.97 -7.67 0.00
CA MET A 96 15.97 -7.52 -1.46
C MET A 96 14.60 -7.12 -2.05
N PRO A 97 13.96 -6.06 -1.55
CA PRO A 97 12.67 -5.63 -2.06
C PRO A 97 12.79 -5.12 -3.51
N ARG A 98 11.85 -5.52 -4.37
CA ARG A 98 11.69 -4.95 -5.72
C ARG A 98 10.22 -4.68 -5.99
N LEU A 99 9.91 -3.63 -6.73
CA LEU A 99 8.53 -3.30 -7.09
C LEU A 99 7.92 -4.47 -7.86
N TYR A 100 6.76 -4.92 -7.39
CA TYR A 100 6.09 -6.11 -7.93
C TYR A 100 4.70 -5.78 -8.49
N THR A 101 3.87 -5.04 -7.74
CA THR A 101 2.58 -4.58 -8.25
C THR A 101 2.44 -3.09 -8.06
N LEU A 102 1.81 -2.43 -9.03
CA LEU A 102 1.43 -1.02 -8.98
C LEU A 102 -0.04 -0.91 -9.39
N PHE A 103 -0.86 -0.37 -8.49
CA PHE A 103 -2.29 -0.18 -8.72
C PHE A 103 -2.67 1.29 -8.68
N ASP A 104 -3.33 1.75 -9.73
CA ASP A 104 -4.07 3.01 -9.70
C ASP A 104 -5.47 2.75 -9.14
N ILE A 105 -5.87 3.48 -8.11
CA ILE A 105 -7.19 3.36 -7.45
C ILE A 105 -7.87 4.73 -7.44
N PRO A 106 -8.36 5.21 -8.61
CA PRO A 106 -8.81 6.60 -8.78
C PRO A 106 -9.99 6.97 -7.88
N HIS A 107 -10.91 6.04 -7.60
CA HIS A 107 -12.10 6.30 -6.80
C HIS A 107 -11.79 6.54 -5.31
N PHE A 108 -10.62 6.09 -4.82
CA PHE A 108 -10.11 6.42 -3.49
C PHE A 108 -9.02 7.50 -3.51
N GLY A 109 -8.60 7.96 -4.70
CA GLY A 109 -7.47 8.87 -4.82
C GLY A 109 -6.19 8.26 -4.25
N GLN A 110 -5.90 6.99 -4.58
CA GLN A 110 -4.75 6.25 -4.04
C GLN A 110 -3.96 5.56 -5.15
N ILE A 111 -2.67 5.37 -4.87
CA ILE A 111 -1.76 4.52 -5.64
C ILE A 111 -1.17 3.51 -4.66
N HIS A 112 -1.27 2.21 -4.97
CA HIS A 112 -0.68 1.16 -4.14
C HIS A 112 0.54 0.55 -4.84
N ALA A 113 1.69 0.61 -4.18
CA ALA A 113 2.96 0.06 -4.65
C ALA A 113 3.41 -1.08 -3.73
N ILE A 114 3.31 -2.34 -4.19
CA ILE A 114 3.71 -3.50 -3.39
C ILE A 114 5.03 -4.05 -3.90
N TYR A 115 5.96 -4.22 -2.99
CA TYR A 115 7.28 -4.78 -3.25
C TYR A 115 7.31 -6.27 -2.93
N LEU A 116 7.76 -7.08 -3.85
CA LEU A 116 8.12 -8.47 -3.59
C LEU A 116 9.46 -8.50 -2.87
N ALA A 117 9.51 -9.18 -1.73
CA ALA A 117 10.69 -9.27 -0.90
C ALA A 117 10.83 -10.67 -0.30
N GLN A 118 12.03 -11.01 0.16
CA GLN A 118 12.26 -12.17 1.00
C GLN A 118 12.17 -11.76 2.47
N LEU A 119 11.58 -12.59 3.30
CA LEU A 119 11.63 -12.42 4.74
C LEU A 119 12.98 -12.89 5.26
N LYS A 120 13.72 -12.00 5.91
CA LYS A 120 15.03 -12.34 6.46
C LYS A 120 14.85 -13.27 7.68
N ASP A 121 15.60 -14.36 7.70
CA ASP A 121 15.68 -15.32 8.83
C ASP A 121 14.33 -15.96 9.24
N GLY A 122 13.25 -15.72 8.51
CA GLY A 122 11.93 -16.26 8.83
C GLY A 122 11.30 -15.73 10.13
N GLN A 123 11.88 -14.67 10.72
CA GLN A 123 11.38 -14.07 11.97
C GLN A 123 10.34 -13.00 11.68
N PHE A 124 9.23 -13.06 12.40
CA PHE A 124 8.15 -12.08 12.35
C PHE A 124 7.34 -12.12 13.65
N GLY A 125 6.58 -11.08 13.91
CA GLY A 125 5.68 -10.93 15.04
C GLY A 125 4.49 -10.07 14.65
N ALA A 126 3.56 -9.84 15.58
CA ALA A 126 2.45 -8.92 15.39
C ALA A 126 2.84 -7.55 15.96
N GLY A 127 2.96 -6.55 15.11
CA GLY A 127 3.12 -5.15 15.52
C GLY A 127 1.82 -4.59 16.11
N THR A 128 1.84 -3.31 16.48
CA THR A 128 0.73 -2.65 17.20
C THR A 128 -0.58 -2.58 16.38
N GLU A 129 -0.48 -2.58 15.05
CA GLU A 129 -1.62 -2.53 14.13
C GLU A 129 -2.04 -3.91 13.62
N SER A 130 -1.42 -4.99 14.15
CA SER A 130 -1.70 -6.38 13.78
C SER A 130 -2.17 -7.20 14.97
N LEU A 131 -3.29 -7.92 14.82
CA LEU A 131 -3.76 -8.91 15.80
C LEU A 131 -2.91 -10.18 15.77
N GLU A 132 -2.47 -10.55 14.57
CA GLU A 132 -1.74 -11.77 14.29
C GLU A 132 -0.95 -11.60 12.98
N CYS A 133 0.23 -12.20 12.89
CA CYS A 133 0.96 -12.39 11.64
C CYS A 133 1.17 -13.88 11.40
N ARG A 134 1.07 -14.33 10.14
CA ARG A 134 1.22 -15.74 9.78
C ARG A 134 1.76 -15.93 8.38
N LEU A 135 2.49 -17.02 8.17
CA LEU A 135 2.93 -17.48 6.87
C LEU A 135 1.89 -18.44 6.25
N PHE A 136 1.39 -18.10 5.07
CA PHE A 136 0.42 -18.89 4.32
C PHE A 136 1.03 -19.47 3.05
N ALA A 137 0.76 -20.73 2.79
CA ALA A 137 1.06 -21.28 1.46
C ALA A 137 0.15 -20.62 0.40
N PRO A 138 0.61 -20.44 -0.84
CA PRO A 138 -0.23 -19.87 -1.91
C PRO A 138 -1.54 -20.63 -2.18
N SER A 139 -1.57 -21.94 -1.84
CA SER A 139 -2.77 -22.79 -1.93
C SER A 139 -3.73 -22.66 -0.75
N ASP A 140 -3.31 -22.04 0.37
CA ASP A 140 -4.03 -22.01 1.65
C ASP A 140 -4.20 -20.57 2.15
N LEU A 141 -4.43 -19.63 1.24
CA LEU A 141 -4.66 -18.23 1.59
C LEU A 141 -6.04 -18.05 2.24
N PRO A 142 -6.17 -17.15 3.24
CA PRO A 142 -7.45 -16.87 3.88
C PRO A 142 -8.44 -16.25 2.87
N CYS A 143 -9.74 -16.47 3.09
CA CYS A 143 -10.79 -15.91 2.23
C CYS A 143 -11.15 -14.45 2.59
N ASP A 144 -10.84 -14.02 3.80
CA ASP A 144 -11.12 -12.71 4.36
C ASP A 144 -9.97 -11.72 4.13
N ILE A 145 -9.61 -11.50 2.86
CA ILE A 145 -8.61 -10.49 2.46
C ILE A 145 -9.23 -9.10 2.50
N ALA A 146 -8.50 -8.15 3.13
CA ALA A 146 -9.01 -6.81 3.43
C ALA A 146 -9.28 -5.95 2.19
N PHE A 147 -8.40 -5.98 1.21
CA PHE A 147 -8.40 -5.03 0.10
C PHE A 147 -8.25 -5.71 -1.26
N ALA A 148 -8.93 -5.16 -2.27
CA ALA A 148 -8.87 -5.69 -3.64
C ALA A 148 -7.44 -5.71 -4.22
N SER A 149 -6.63 -4.68 -3.94
CA SER A 149 -5.23 -4.63 -4.37
C SER A 149 -4.38 -5.76 -3.78
N VAL A 150 -4.63 -6.11 -2.50
CA VAL A 150 -3.97 -7.25 -1.85
C VAL A 150 -4.42 -8.57 -2.47
N ALA A 151 -5.74 -8.76 -2.63
CA ALA A 151 -6.27 -9.98 -3.26
C ALA A 151 -5.69 -10.18 -4.66
N GLN A 152 -5.62 -9.12 -5.45
CA GLN A 152 -5.06 -9.17 -6.80
C GLN A 152 -3.54 -9.40 -6.82
N THR A 153 -2.80 -8.80 -5.87
CA THR A 153 -1.35 -9.08 -5.71
C THR A 153 -1.11 -10.56 -5.41
N LEU A 154 -1.90 -11.15 -4.52
CA LEU A 154 -1.81 -12.56 -4.17
C LEU A 154 -2.18 -13.48 -5.35
N ASP A 155 -3.14 -13.08 -6.19
CA ASP A 155 -3.51 -13.81 -7.40
C ASP A 155 -2.38 -13.77 -8.46
N TYR A 156 -1.74 -12.61 -8.67
CA TYR A 156 -0.54 -12.51 -9.50
C TYR A 156 0.58 -13.40 -8.98
N TYR A 157 0.84 -13.38 -7.67
CA TYR A 157 1.87 -14.21 -7.07
C TYR A 157 1.63 -15.71 -7.31
N LYS A 158 0.39 -16.19 -7.15
CA LYS A 158 0.04 -17.60 -7.46
C LYS A 158 0.34 -17.96 -8.92
N LYS A 159 -0.01 -17.08 -9.86
CA LYS A 159 0.24 -17.28 -11.29
C LYS A 159 1.73 -17.30 -11.60
N ASP A 160 2.51 -16.40 -10.97
CA ASP A 160 3.95 -16.32 -11.18
C ASP A 160 4.68 -17.52 -10.58
N VAL A 161 4.29 -17.98 -9.38
CA VAL A 161 4.80 -19.24 -8.81
C VAL A 161 4.54 -20.42 -9.75
N ALA A 162 3.34 -20.53 -10.30
CA ALA A 162 2.99 -21.60 -11.23
C ALA A 162 3.82 -21.55 -12.53
N ARG A 163 4.21 -20.35 -12.98
CA ARG A 163 4.95 -20.13 -14.23
C ARG A 163 6.45 -20.20 -14.07
N PHE A 164 7.00 -19.64 -13.01
CA PHE A 164 8.44 -19.41 -12.81
C PHE A 164 9.02 -20.17 -11.61
N GLY A 165 8.19 -20.90 -10.86
CA GLY A 165 8.61 -21.57 -9.62
C GLY A 165 9.02 -20.57 -8.56
N ASN A 166 10.10 -20.88 -7.82
CA ASN A 166 10.60 -20.04 -6.74
C ASN A 166 11.64 -19.00 -7.21
N ASP A 167 11.81 -18.80 -8.52
CA ASP A 167 12.71 -17.78 -9.05
C ASP A 167 12.02 -16.40 -9.02
N LEU A 168 12.00 -15.80 -7.84
CA LEU A 168 11.37 -14.51 -7.61
C LEU A 168 11.93 -13.39 -8.53
N ALA A 169 13.18 -13.52 -8.99
CA ALA A 169 13.79 -12.52 -9.87
C ALA A 169 13.13 -12.47 -11.26
N SER A 170 12.55 -13.58 -11.71
CA SER A 170 11.89 -13.70 -13.02
C SER A 170 10.42 -13.23 -13.02
N TYR A 171 9.84 -12.87 -11.85
CA TYR A 171 8.45 -12.41 -11.80
C TYR A 171 8.34 -11.00 -12.42
N PRO A 172 7.35 -10.76 -13.30
CA PRO A 172 7.18 -9.47 -13.95
C PRO A 172 6.64 -8.41 -12.99
N LEU A 173 6.77 -7.14 -13.36
CA LEU A 173 6.01 -6.06 -12.74
C LEU A 173 4.57 -6.11 -13.27
N HIS A 174 3.60 -6.14 -12.37
CA HIS A 174 2.18 -6.06 -12.71
C HIS A 174 1.65 -4.64 -12.43
N GLN A 175 1.08 -4.01 -13.43
CA GLN A 175 0.45 -2.70 -13.30
C GLN A 175 -0.98 -2.77 -13.81
N THR A 176 -1.93 -2.23 -13.02
CA THR A 176 -3.35 -2.22 -13.41
C THR A 176 -4.13 -1.14 -12.65
N VAL A 177 -5.35 -0.89 -13.12
CA VAL A 177 -6.32 0.02 -12.49
C VAL A 177 -7.37 -0.81 -11.77
N ILE A 178 -7.64 -0.48 -10.50
CA ILE A 178 -8.76 -1.07 -9.75
C ILE A 178 -9.94 -0.11 -9.85
N THR A 179 -11.01 -0.58 -10.48
CA THR A 179 -12.21 0.23 -10.81
C THR A 179 -13.42 -0.02 -9.92
N THR A 180 -13.32 -0.80 -8.86
CA THR A 180 -14.33 -1.23 -7.86
C THR A 180 -14.45 -2.73 -7.76
#